data_50320c49495ba4e33d08366f35934ddd
#
_entry.id   50320c49495ba4e33d08366f35934ddd
#
_cell.length_a   1.000
_cell.length_b   1.000
_cell.length_c   1.000
_cell.angle_alpha   90.00
_cell.angle_beta   90.00
_cell.angle_gamma   90.00
#
_symmetry.space_group_name_H-M   'P 1'
#
loop_
_entity.id
_entity.type
_entity.pdbx_description
1 polymer ?
#
loop_
_entity_poly.entity_id
_entity_poly.type
_entity_poly.pdbx_seq_one_letter_code
_entity_poly.pdbx_strand_id
1 'polypeptide(L)'
;MTTPSAPSTLREYDISARSTDVFGRVLCSARNHHFVVDGPVQNDCPGEEVTPAEVFLSAVAACGVELIHVIARDQSASLQRVAVKIHGEVDRANQRRDDVTTFNSVRLDFTLWGVDKNQAAAVVDGFKRRCPLYGTVASVTPDVQVNFTLGT
;
A
#
# COMPACT_ATOMS: atom_id res chain seq x y z
N MET A 1 -33.26 2.93 -29.67
CA MET A 1 -33.09 3.05 -28.19
C MET A 1 -31.70 2.50 -27.88
N THR A 2 -30.72 3.35 -27.62
CA THR A 2 -29.36 2.93 -27.22
C THR A 2 -29.39 2.60 -25.73
N THR A 3 -29.14 1.34 -25.42
CA THR A 3 -28.95 0.87 -24.04
C THR A 3 -27.77 1.65 -23.42
N PRO A 4 -27.92 2.29 -22.26
CA PRO A 4 -26.79 2.91 -21.59
C PRO A 4 -25.72 1.86 -21.33
N SER A 5 -24.50 2.09 -21.81
CA SER A 5 -23.36 1.23 -21.48
C SER A 5 -23.12 1.25 -19.97
N ALA A 6 -22.88 0.08 -19.37
CA ALA A 6 -22.51 0.02 -17.97
C ALA A 6 -21.29 0.95 -17.70
N PRO A 7 -21.25 1.65 -16.55
CA PRO A 7 -20.14 2.53 -16.24
C PRO A 7 -18.83 1.73 -16.25
N SER A 8 -17.79 2.31 -16.88
CA SER A 8 -16.48 1.70 -16.95
C SER A 8 -15.92 1.47 -15.53
N THR A 9 -15.40 0.27 -15.28
CA THR A 9 -14.67 -0.07 -14.06
C THR A 9 -13.17 0.24 -14.17
N LEU A 10 -12.72 0.67 -15.36
CA LEU A 10 -11.34 1.04 -15.62
C LEU A 10 -10.96 2.29 -14.79
N ARG A 11 -9.81 2.23 -14.13
CA ARG A 11 -9.18 3.36 -13.46
C ARG A 11 -7.75 3.47 -13.95
N GLU A 12 -7.35 4.68 -14.35
CA GLU A 12 -6.04 4.98 -14.88
C GLU A 12 -5.34 5.98 -13.96
N TYR A 13 -4.02 5.82 -13.82
CA TYR A 13 -3.21 6.65 -12.94
C TYR A 13 -1.94 7.06 -13.67
N ASP A 14 -1.69 8.37 -13.76
CA ASP A 14 -0.50 8.95 -14.38
C ASP A 14 0.36 9.65 -13.32
N ILE A 15 1.59 9.20 -13.20
CA ILE A 15 2.60 9.75 -12.31
C ILE A 15 3.83 10.09 -13.14
N SER A 16 4.43 11.24 -12.90
CA SER A 16 5.72 11.60 -13.46
C SER A 16 6.77 11.78 -12.36
N ALA A 17 8.01 11.46 -12.68
CA ALA A 17 9.14 11.66 -11.80
C ALA A 17 10.33 12.20 -12.59
N ARG A 18 11.08 13.13 -12.01
CA ARG A 18 12.28 13.71 -12.62
C ARG A 18 13.37 13.92 -11.59
N SER A 19 14.63 13.84 -12.04
CA SER A 19 15.79 14.18 -11.21
C SER A 19 15.78 15.67 -10.85
N THR A 20 16.47 16.00 -9.78
CA THR A 20 16.80 17.37 -9.37
C THR A 20 18.30 17.59 -9.51
N ASP A 21 18.80 18.75 -9.09
CA ASP A 21 20.24 19.05 -9.07
C ASP A 21 20.97 18.32 -7.93
N VAL A 22 20.24 17.71 -7.00
CA VAL A 22 20.78 16.89 -5.91
C VAL A 22 20.78 15.42 -6.34
N PHE A 23 21.94 14.77 -6.32
CA PHE A 23 22.09 13.37 -6.67
C PHE A 23 21.16 12.49 -5.82
N GLY A 24 20.37 11.65 -6.47
CA GLY A 24 19.45 10.73 -5.79
C GLY A 24 18.16 11.37 -5.26
N ARG A 25 17.96 12.68 -5.42
CA ARG A 25 16.70 13.38 -5.12
C ARG A 25 15.81 13.48 -6.32
N VAL A 26 14.56 13.10 -6.15
CA VAL A 26 13.54 13.00 -7.21
C VAL A 26 12.33 13.85 -6.87
N LEU A 27 11.84 14.63 -7.83
CA LEU A 27 10.55 15.30 -7.75
C LEU A 27 9.50 14.45 -8.46
N CYS A 28 8.51 13.99 -7.70
CA CYS A 28 7.36 13.26 -8.17
C CYS A 28 6.15 14.17 -8.34
N SER A 29 5.30 13.86 -9.31
CA SER A 29 4.07 14.62 -9.59
C SER A 29 2.93 13.67 -9.90
N ALA A 30 1.81 13.87 -9.22
CA ALA A 30 0.53 13.19 -9.44
C ALA A 30 -0.56 14.24 -9.58
N ARG A 31 -1.15 14.39 -10.75
CA ARG A 31 -2.10 15.48 -11.03
C ARG A 31 -1.45 16.84 -10.72
N ASN A 32 -2.02 17.62 -9.79
CA ASN A 32 -1.50 18.92 -9.32
C ASN A 32 -0.74 18.81 -7.98
N HIS A 33 -0.42 17.60 -7.53
CA HIS A 33 0.35 17.38 -6.30
C HIS A 33 1.78 17.04 -6.63
N HIS A 34 2.71 17.58 -5.84
CA HIS A 34 4.14 17.36 -5.97
C HIS A 34 4.73 16.94 -4.63
N PHE A 35 5.66 16.00 -4.65
CA PHE A 35 6.37 15.55 -3.47
C PHE A 35 7.79 15.12 -3.81
N VAL A 36 8.68 15.21 -2.85
CA VAL A 36 10.10 14.86 -2.98
C VAL A 36 10.33 13.48 -2.41
N VAL A 37 11.18 12.72 -3.09
CA VAL A 37 11.63 11.39 -2.67
C VAL A 37 13.14 11.34 -2.76
N ASP A 38 13.81 10.87 -1.72
CA ASP A 38 15.25 10.67 -1.73
C ASP A 38 15.61 9.19 -1.89
N GLY A 39 16.67 8.93 -2.62
CA GLY A 39 17.31 7.62 -2.54
C GLY A 39 17.87 7.37 -1.14
N PRO A 40 18.02 6.10 -0.73
CA PRO A 40 18.55 5.77 0.59
C PRO A 40 20.05 6.07 0.71
N VAL A 41 20.51 6.37 1.92
CA VAL A 41 21.92 6.68 2.21
C VAL A 41 22.89 5.55 1.79
N GLN A 42 22.43 4.31 1.75
CA GLN A 42 23.21 3.16 1.28
C GLN A 42 23.58 3.24 -0.22
N ASN A 43 22.93 4.12 -0.97
CA ASN A 43 23.21 4.40 -2.38
C ASN A 43 23.91 5.76 -2.56
N ASP A 44 24.53 6.30 -1.52
CA ASP A 44 25.14 7.64 -1.49
C ASP A 44 24.15 8.78 -1.81
N CYS A 45 22.88 8.56 -1.53
CA CYS A 45 21.81 9.54 -1.69
C CYS A 45 21.56 10.30 -0.38
N PRO A 46 20.86 11.45 -0.40
CA PRO A 46 20.66 12.29 0.79
C PRO A 46 19.94 11.59 1.94
N GLY A 47 18.87 10.83 1.65
CA GLY A 47 18.07 10.14 2.66
C GLY A 47 17.39 11.08 3.67
N GLU A 48 17.18 12.36 3.31
CA GLU A 48 16.52 13.36 4.15
C GLU A 48 15.01 13.29 4.02
N GLU A 49 14.52 12.92 2.83
CA GLU A 49 13.11 12.69 2.53
C GLU A 49 12.77 11.19 2.52
N VAL A 50 11.48 10.87 2.45
CA VAL A 50 11.02 9.49 2.32
C VAL A 50 11.65 8.80 1.11
N THR A 51 11.99 7.52 1.28
CA THR A 51 12.57 6.72 0.20
C THR A 51 11.49 6.10 -0.69
N PRO A 52 11.83 5.66 -1.92
CA PRO A 52 10.87 4.99 -2.80
C PRO A 52 10.19 3.76 -2.17
N ALA A 53 10.92 2.97 -1.39
CA ALA A 53 10.37 1.81 -0.69
C ALA A 53 9.35 2.22 0.39
N GLU A 54 9.62 3.28 1.14
CA GLU A 54 8.70 3.83 2.13
C GLU A 54 7.45 4.41 1.48
N VAL A 55 7.58 5.12 0.36
CA VAL A 55 6.43 5.62 -0.41
C VAL A 55 5.57 4.45 -0.91
N PHE A 56 6.19 3.40 -1.44
CA PHE A 56 5.49 2.20 -1.89
C PHE A 56 4.71 1.52 -0.77
N LEU A 57 5.37 1.26 0.37
CA LEU A 57 4.72 0.65 1.53
C LEU A 57 3.63 1.57 2.12
N SER A 58 3.85 2.88 2.13
CA SER A 58 2.85 3.86 2.57
C SER A 58 1.60 3.82 1.68
N ALA A 59 1.76 3.65 0.37
CA ALA A 59 0.63 3.51 -0.55
C ALA A 59 -0.19 2.24 -0.26
N VAL A 60 0.47 1.11 0.02
CA VAL A 60 -0.22 -0.13 0.42
C VAL A 60 -0.97 0.05 1.74
N ALA A 61 -0.33 0.69 2.73
CA ALA A 61 -0.95 0.98 4.02
C ALA A 61 -2.15 1.92 3.89
N ALA A 62 -2.02 3.00 3.12
CA ALA A 62 -3.10 3.97 2.88
C ALA A 62 -4.30 3.32 2.17
N CYS A 63 -4.04 2.47 1.16
CA CYS A 63 -5.08 1.68 0.49
C CYS A 63 -5.79 0.74 1.49
N GLY A 64 -5.03 0.15 2.42
CA GLY A 64 -5.60 -0.70 3.48
C GLY A 64 -6.57 0.05 4.37
N VAL A 65 -6.18 1.22 4.88
CA VAL A 65 -7.02 2.05 5.74
C VAL A 65 -8.26 2.54 5.01
N GLU A 66 -8.09 3.12 3.82
CA GLU A 66 -9.21 3.63 3.00
C GLU A 66 -10.20 2.52 2.68
N LEU A 67 -9.71 1.40 2.18
CA LEU A 67 -10.57 0.33 1.69
C LEU A 67 -11.30 -0.41 2.82
N ILE A 68 -10.69 -0.57 4.00
CA ILE A 68 -11.37 -1.10 5.18
C ILE A 68 -12.54 -0.20 5.60
N HIS A 69 -12.40 1.13 5.55
CA HIS A 69 -13.52 2.04 5.80
C HIS A 69 -14.64 1.86 4.77
N VAL A 70 -14.31 1.77 3.49
CA VAL A 70 -15.29 1.55 2.41
C VAL A 70 -16.03 0.22 2.62
N ILE A 71 -15.29 -0.86 2.88
CA ILE A 71 -15.87 -2.19 3.07
C ILE A 71 -16.74 -2.24 4.34
N ALA A 72 -16.29 -1.64 5.45
CA ALA A 72 -17.06 -1.57 6.68
C ALA A 72 -18.39 -0.84 6.46
N ARG A 73 -18.38 0.27 5.72
CA ARG A 73 -19.63 0.98 5.34
C ARG A 73 -20.53 0.09 4.49
N ASP A 74 -19.99 -0.56 3.46
CA ASP A 74 -20.76 -1.43 2.53
C ASP A 74 -21.37 -2.64 3.26
N GLN A 75 -20.73 -3.12 4.34
CA GLN A 75 -21.18 -4.23 5.17
C GLN A 75 -21.98 -3.78 6.41
N SER A 76 -22.22 -2.49 6.58
CA SER A 76 -22.87 -1.90 7.78
C SER A 76 -22.19 -2.32 9.09
N ALA A 77 -20.86 -2.51 9.07
CA ALA A 77 -20.07 -2.76 10.26
C ALA A 77 -19.87 -1.45 11.07
N SER A 78 -19.85 -1.55 12.40
CA SER A 78 -19.79 -0.41 13.31
C SER A 78 -18.39 0.20 13.46
N LEU A 79 -17.53 0.08 12.47
CA LEU A 79 -16.14 0.55 12.51
C LEU A 79 -16.06 2.05 12.84
N GLN A 80 -15.34 2.38 13.90
CA GLN A 80 -15.09 3.75 14.32
C GLN A 80 -13.74 4.27 13.82
N ARG A 81 -12.70 3.44 13.89
CA ARG A 81 -11.35 3.78 13.49
C ARG A 81 -10.59 2.53 13.03
N VAL A 82 -9.65 2.72 12.12
CA VAL A 82 -8.66 1.72 11.73
C VAL A 82 -7.28 2.36 11.65
N ALA A 83 -6.27 1.63 12.04
CA ALA A 83 -4.87 1.96 11.84
C ALA A 83 -4.14 0.72 11.31
N VAL A 84 -3.04 0.93 10.62
CA VAL A 84 -2.18 -0.15 10.15
C VAL A 84 -0.72 0.22 10.36
N LYS A 85 0.08 -0.75 10.79
CA LYS A 85 1.53 -0.72 10.68
C LYS A 85 1.93 -1.68 9.58
N ILE A 86 2.81 -1.24 8.69
CA ILE A 86 3.36 -2.06 7.64
C ILE A 86 4.87 -2.16 7.82
N HIS A 87 5.40 -3.37 7.64
CA HIS A 87 6.83 -3.65 7.67
C HIS A 87 7.19 -4.42 6.41
N GLY A 88 8.28 -4.05 5.75
CA GLY A 88 8.78 -4.73 4.56
C GLY A 88 10.29 -4.92 4.64
N GLU A 89 10.76 -6.07 4.20
CA GLU A 89 12.18 -6.44 4.18
C GLU A 89 12.64 -6.72 2.76
N VAL A 90 13.80 -6.17 2.41
CA VAL A 90 14.51 -6.47 1.16
C VAL A 90 15.91 -6.95 1.50
N ASP A 91 16.18 -8.20 1.25
CA ASP A 91 17.53 -8.79 1.36
C ASP A 91 18.00 -9.21 -0.04
N ARG A 92 18.93 -8.45 -0.60
CA ARG A 92 19.47 -8.71 -1.93
C ARG A 92 20.30 -9.99 -2.01
N ALA A 93 20.84 -10.46 -0.88
CA ALA A 93 21.62 -11.70 -0.83
C ALA A 93 20.73 -12.95 -0.85
N ASN A 94 19.47 -12.82 -0.47
CA ASN A 94 18.51 -13.92 -0.34
C ASN A 94 17.25 -13.70 -1.20
N GLN A 95 17.44 -13.32 -2.45
CA GLN A 95 16.32 -13.19 -3.38
C GLN A 95 15.86 -14.55 -3.90
N ARG A 96 14.55 -14.69 -4.12
CA ARG A 96 13.94 -15.91 -4.67
C ARG A 96 14.28 -16.11 -6.14
N ARG A 97 14.57 -15.02 -6.83
CA ARG A 97 14.94 -14.97 -8.26
C ARG A 97 16.22 -14.15 -8.39
N ASP A 98 17.01 -14.45 -9.39
CA ASP A 98 18.28 -13.77 -9.71
C ASP A 98 18.10 -12.63 -10.73
N ASP A 99 16.98 -12.62 -11.47
CA ASP A 99 16.68 -11.63 -12.50
C ASP A 99 15.93 -10.39 -11.98
N VAL A 100 15.35 -10.43 -10.78
CA VAL A 100 14.60 -9.33 -10.16
C VAL A 100 14.81 -9.29 -8.65
N THR A 101 14.79 -8.08 -8.09
CA THR A 101 14.76 -7.87 -6.64
C THR A 101 13.33 -7.54 -6.20
N THR A 102 12.80 -8.30 -5.26
CA THR A 102 11.49 -8.08 -4.65
C THR A 102 11.60 -7.92 -3.14
N PHE A 103 10.53 -7.51 -2.47
CA PHE A 103 10.45 -7.66 -1.01
C PHE A 103 10.51 -9.15 -0.66
N ASN A 104 11.33 -9.51 0.33
CA ASN A 104 11.40 -10.87 0.87
C ASN A 104 10.21 -11.16 1.76
N SER A 105 9.80 -10.15 2.55
CA SER A 105 8.60 -10.22 3.38
C SER A 105 7.88 -8.87 3.45
N VAL A 106 6.57 -8.94 3.61
CA VAL A 106 5.73 -7.76 3.93
C VAL A 106 4.69 -8.18 4.96
N ARG A 107 4.61 -7.43 6.07
CA ARG A 107 3.63 -7.66 7.13
C ARG A 107 2.79 -6.42 7.36
N LEU A 108 1.47 -6.61 7.41
CA LEU A 108 0.49 -5.59 7.77
C LEU A 108 -0.17 -6.01 9.09
N ASP A 109 -0.10 -5.14 10.09
CA ASP A 109 -0.74 -5.31 11.38
C ASP A 109 -1.81 -4.22 11.55
N PHE A 110 -3.07 -4.59 11.38
CA PHE A 110 -4.22 -3.70 11.54
C PHE A 110 -4.68 -3.63 13.00
N THR A 111 -5.13 -2.47 13.42
CA THR A 111 -5.91 -2.28 14.66
C THR A 111 -7.24 -1.64 14.28
N LEU A 112 -8.34 -2.27 14.68
CA LEU A 112 -9.70 -1.82 14.39
C LEU A 112 -10.46 -1.53 15.69
N TRP A 113 -11.19 -0.42 15.72
CA TRP A 113 -12.01 0.01 16.86
C TRP A 113 -13.48 0.07 16.47
N GLY A 114 -14.35 -0.28 17.41
CA GLY A 114 -15.81 -0.20 17.25
C GLY A 114 -16.43 -1.39 16.53
N VAL A 115 -15.68 -2.44 16.26
CA VAL A 115 -16.14 -3.68 15.60
C VAL A 115 -15.86 -4.89 16.51
N ASP A 116 -16.64 -5.94 16.35
CA ASP A 116 -16.33 -7.24 16.92
C ASP A 116 -15.32 -8.02 16.05
N LYS A 117 -14.86 -9.16 16.55
CA LYS A 117 -13.85 -10.00 15.90
C LYS A 117 -14.32 -10.52 14.52
N ASN A 118 -15.59 -10.84 14.36
CA ASN A 118 -16.13 -11.37 13.10
C ASN A 118 -16.24 -10.26 12.06
N GLN A 119 -16.70 -9.08 12.45
CA GLN A 119 -16.73 -7.90 11.60
C GLN A 119 -15.31 -7.50 11.17
N ALA A 120 -14.34 -7.48 12.10
CA ALA A 120 -12.95 -7.20 11.80
C ALA A 120 -12.35 -8.18 10.80
N ALA A 121 -12.56 -9.49 11.00
CA ALA A 121 -12.12 -10.51 10.07
C ALA A 121 -12.72 -10.31 8.67
N ALA A 122 -14.02 -10.03 8.58
CA ALA A 122 -14.73 -9.86 7.32
C ALA A 122 -14.21 -8.64 6.54
N VAL A 123 -13.96 -7.51 7.20
CA VAL A 123 -13.45 -6.31 6.52
C VAL A 123 -12.00 -6.47 6.09
N VAL A 124 -11.16 -7.14 6.88
CA VAL A 124 -9.76 -7.43 6.52
C VAL A 124 -9.68 -8.41 5.36
N ASP A 125 -10.52 -9.44 5.34
CA ASP A 125 -10.61 -10.35 4.19
C ASP A 125 -11.15 -9.64 2.93
N GLY A 126 -12.08 -8.72 3.09
CA GLY A 126 -12.53 -7.86 2.01
C GLY A 126 -11.40 -6.99 1.45
N PHE A 127 -10.56 -6.41 2.30
CA PHE A 127 -9.36 -5.68 1.89
C PHE A 127 -8.44 -6.56 1.05
N LYS A 128 -8.08 -7.75 1.51
CA LYS A 128 -7.20 -8.67 0.77
C LYS A 128 -7.72 -8.99 -0.64
N ARG A 129 -9.03 -9.10 -0.81
CA ARG A 129 -9.66 -9.39 -2.11
C ARG A 129 -9.77 -8.17 -3.03
N ARG A 130 -9.92 -6.96 -2.48
CA ARG A 130 -10.29 -5.76 -3.25
C ARG A 130 -9.13 -4.79 -3.47
N CYS A 131 -8.07 -4.85 -2.66
CA CYS A 131 -6.95 -3.91 -2.78
C CYS A 131 -5.98 -4.33 -3.89
N PRO A 132 -5.86 -3.55 -4.99
CA PRO A 132 -4.94 -3.88 -6.07
C PRO A 132 -3.48 -3.77 -5.63
N LEU A 133 -3.15 -2.85 -4.72
CA LEU A 133 -1.78 -2.66 -4.22
C LEU A 133 -1.36 -3.87 -3.36
N TYR A 134 -2.20 -4.30 -2.43
CA TYR A 134 -1.96 -5.53 -1.68
C TYR A 134 -1.87 -6.75 -2.61
N GLY A 135 -2.78 -6.86 -3.58
CA GLY A 135 -2.77 -7.97 -4.54
C GLY A 135 -1.47 -8.03 -5.34
N THR A 136 -0.94 -6.89 -5.76
CA THR A 136 0.36 -6.80 -6.44
C THR A 136 1.49 -7.29 -5.53
N VAL A 137 1.55 -6.82 -4.28
CA VAL A 137 2.53 -7.29 -3.29
C VAL A 137 2.41 -8.80 -3.04
N ALA A 138 1.21 -9.28 -2.78
CA ALA A 138 0.94 -10.69 -2.47
C ALA A 138 1.25 -11.64 -3.63
N SER A 139 1.23 -11.15 -4.86
CA SER A 139 1.53 -11.96 -6.05
C SER A 139 3.01 -12.26 -6.25
N VAL A 140 3.90 -11.42 -5.73
CA VAL A 140 5.35 -11.53 -6.00
C VAL A 140 6.20 -11.70 -4.74
N THR A 141 5.71 -11.28 -3.57
CA THR A 141 6.44 -11.37 -2.30
C THR A 141 6.28 -12.77 -1.70
N PRO A 142 7.39 -13.48 -1.36
CA PRO A 142 7.33 -14.84 -0.85
C PRO A 142 6.58 -15.00 0.48
N ASP A 143 6.75 -14.04 1.39
CA ASP A 143 6.12 -14.04 2.72
C ASP A 143 5.30 -12.76 2.90
N VAL A 144 3.97 -12.89 2.87
CA VAL A 144 3.05 -11.79 3.12
C VAL A 144 2.11 -12.16 4.25
N GLN A 145 2.15 -11.38 5.33
CA GLN A 145 1.33 -11.58 6.52
C GLN A 145 0.37 -10.41 6.70
N VAL A 146 -0.89 -10.71 6.98
CA VAL A 146 -1.91 -9.72 7.34
C VAL A 146 -2.57 -10.16 8.64
N ASN A 147 -2.36 -9.38 9.68
CA ASN A 147 -2.88 -9.62 11.02
C ASN A 147 -3.83 -8.49 11.41
N PHE A 148 -4.68 -8.75 12.39
CA PHE A 148 -5.49 -7.68 13.01
C PHE A 148 -5.68 -7.91 14.51
N THR A 149 -5.86 -6.80 15.22
CA THR A 149 -6.25 -6.74 16.62
C THR A 149 -7.42 -5.78 16.79
N LEU A 150 -8.19 -5.96 17.85
CA LEU A 150 -9.22 -5.01 18.25
C LEU A 150 -8.61 -3.97 19.17
N GLY A 151 -8.88 -2.70 18.88
CA GLY A 151 -8.50 -1.60 19.76
C GLY A 151 -9.48 -1.44 20.91
N THR A 152 -8.96 -1.09 22.09
CA THR A 152 -9.73 -0.79 23.31
C THR A 152 -10.04 0.69 23.42
#